data_78d660a78dcefa13fee41f8cfd3282d5
#
_entry.id   78d660a78dcefa13fee41f8cfd3282d5
#
_cell.length_a   1.000
_cell.length_b   1.000
_cell.length_c   1.000
_cell.angle_alpha   90.00
_cell.angle_beta   90.00
_cell.angle_gamma   90.00
#
_symmetry.space_group_name_H-M   'P 1'
#
loop_
_entity.id
_entity.type
_entity.pdbx_description
1 polymer ?
#
loop_
_entity_poly.entity_id
_entity_poly.type
_entity_poly.pdbx_seq_one_letter_code
_entity_poly.pdbx_strand_id
1 'polypeptide(L)'
;MRGAEDVARYLVTLALADQRDAVEVLRLYFVENVSPSEIEGRLNIARSRVQGYVQRVREKVGSQKASILLRQLMPKLKAVAPIVNGRRCLLCNELVVNMPLTVHIILFHKDYVDKILRDILDGGGKG
;
A
#
# COMPACT_ATOMS: atom_id res chain seq x y z
N MET A 1 -5.09 -15.67 8.16
CA MET A 1 -4.13 -15.04 9.00
C MET A 1 -4.29 -13.54 9.03
N ARG A 2 -4.51 -13.01 10.22
CA ARG A 2 -4.88 -11.61 10.35
C ARG A 2 -3.80 -10.63 9.91
N GLY A 3 -2.56 -10.91 10.25
CA GLY A 3 -1.47 -10.02 9.87
C GLY A 3 -1.32 -9.88 8.36
N ALA A 4 -1.44 -10.98 7.63
CA ALA A 4 -1.30 -10.96 6.17
C ALA A 4 -2.42 -10.13 5.54
N GLU A 5 -3.63 -10.28 6.06
CA GLU A 5 -4.77 -9.51 5.57
C GLU A 5 -4.59 -8.02 5.83
N ASP A 6 -4.07 -7.68 7.02
CA ASP A 6 -3.82 -6.29 7.37
C ASP A 6 -2.80 -5.67 6.44
N VAL A 7 -1.74 -6.40 6.10
CA VAL A 7 -0.72 -5.91 5.17
C VAL A 7 -1.32 -5.72 3.77
N ALA A 8 -2.09 -6.70 3.31
CA ALA A 8 -2.71 -6.60 1.99
C ALA A 8 -3.66 -5.40 1.93
N ARG A 9 -4.43 -5.18 2.99
CA ARG A 9 -5.34 -4.04 3.06
C ARG A 9 -4.58 -2.72 3.04
N TYR A 10 -3.47 -2.67 3.76
CA TYR A 10 -2.61 -1.50 3.78
C TYR A 10 -2.07 -1.20 2.37
N LEU A 11 -1.59 -2.23 1.67
CA LEU A 11 -1.04 -2.04 0.32
C LEU A 11 -2.11 -1.56 -0.66
N VAL A 12 -3.30 -2.12 -0.58
CA VAL A 12 -4.42 -1.69 -1.42
C VAL A 12 -4.75 -0.22 -1.13
N THR A 13 -4.77 0.14 0.15
CA THR A 13 -5.06 1.51 0.56
C THR A 13 -4.03 2.48 0.00
N LEU A 14 -2.74 2.11 0.05
CA LEU A 14 -1.69 2.95 -0.50
C LEU A 14 -1.89 3.16 -2.00
N ALA A 15 -2.23 2.10 -2.71
CA ALA A 15 -2.45 2.19 -4.16
C ALA A 15 -3.66 3.07 -4.48
N LEU A 16 -4.75 2.91 -3.72
CA LEU A 16 -5.95 3.71 -3.93
C LEU A 16 -5.71 5.19 -3.64
N ALA A 17 -4.85 5.49 -2.68
CA ALA A 17 -4.51 6.85 -2.31
C ALA A 17 -3.41 7.44 -3.21
N ASP A 18 -3.02 6.71 -4.24
CA ASP A 18 -1.98 7.12 -5.17
C ASP A 18 -0.63 7.33 -4.45
N GLN A 19 -0.38 6.58 -3.40
CA GLN A 19 0.88 6.62 -2.65
C GLN A 19 1.84 5.61 -3.26
N ARG A 20 2.15 5.79 -4.53
CA ARG A 20 2.96 4.83 -5.26
C ARG A 20 4.40 4.79 -4.76
N ASP A 21 4.89 5.91 -4.22
CA ASP A 21 6.22 5.93 -3.64
C ASP A 21 6.32 4.97 -2.46
N ALA A 22 5.28 4.93 -1.62
CA ALA A 22 5.25 4.03 -0.48
C ALA A 22 5.25 2.57 -0.92
N VAL A 23 4.49 2.26 -1.96
CA VAL A 23 4.44 0.91 -2.52
C VAL A 23 5.81 0.53 -3.06
N GLU A 24 6.46 1.47 -3.76
CA GLU A 24 7.78 1.21 -4.32
C GLU A 24 8.84 1.01 -3.24
N VAL A 25 8.77 1.77 -2.15
CA VAL A 25 9.66 1.58 -1.01
C VAL A 25 9.56 0.13 -0.50
N LEU A 26 8.33 -0.34 -0.35
CA LEU A 26 8.11 -1.69 0.19
C LEU A 26 8.60 -2.75 -0.79
N ARG A 27 8.39 -2.54 -2.08
CA ARG A 27 8.89 -3.47 -3.09
C ARG A 27 10.41 -3.53 -3.06
N LEU A 28 11.06 -2.38 -3.07
CA LEU A 28 12.52 -2.34 -3.09
C LEU A 28 13.10 -3.01 -1.85
N TYR A 29 12.53 -2.75 -0.70
CA TYR A 29 13.06 -3.29 0.54
C TYR A 29 12.80 -4.80 0.67
N PHE A 30 11.56 -5.23 0.52
CA PHE A 30 11.20 -6.63 0.78
C PHE A 30 11.41 -7.57 -0.39
N VAL A 31 11.29 -7.10 -1.61
CA VAL A 31 11.44 -7.96 -2.79
C VAL A 31 12.85 -7.87 -3.37
N GLU A 32 13.38 -6.65 -3.48
CA GLU A 32 14.70 -6.45 -4.09
C GLU A 32 15.85 -6.39 -3.09
N ASN A 33 15.53 -6.41 -1.79
CA ASN A 33 16.54 -6.36 -0.71
C ASN A 33 17.42 -5.12 -0.76
N VAL A 34 16.86 -4.00 -1.14
CA VAL A 34 17.58 -2.73 -1.20
C VAL A 34 17.57 -2.09 0.19
N SER A 35 18.71 -1.56 0.64
CA SER A 35 18.81 -0.96 1.97
C SER A 35 18.02 0.35 2.05
N PRO A 36 17.58 0.76 3.26
CA PRO A 36 16.87 2.04 3.42
C PRO A 36 17.68 3.23 2.93
N SER A 37 18.98 3.20 3.12
CA SER A 37 19.87 4.25 2.66
C SER A 37 19.83 4.40 1.15
N GLU A 38 19.86 3.29 0.46
CA GLU A 38 19.83 3.29 -0.99
C GLU A 38 18.45 3.68 -1.51
N ILE A 39 17.39 3.25 -0.83
CA ILE A 39 16.03 3.63 -1.22
C ILE A 39 15.86 5.13 -1.09
N GLU A 40 16.39 5.70 0.00
CA GLU A 40 16.37 7.14 0.22
C GLU A 40 16.95 7.88 -0.97
N GLY A 41 18.11 7.43 -1.44
CA GLY A 41 18.78 8.05 -2.57
C GLY A 41 18.03 7.87 -3.88
N ARG A 42 17.51 6.67 -4.11
CA ARG A 42 16.83 6.38 -5.38
C ARG A 42 15.51 7.11 -5.54
N LEU A 43 14.73 7.17 -4.46
CA LEU A 43 13.38 7.74 -4.53
C LEU A 43 13.30 9.16 -4.00
N ASN A 44 14.38 9.66 -3.46
CA ASN A 44 14.43 11.00 -2.86
C ASN A 44 13.36 11.13 -1.77
N ILE A 45 13.29 10.14 -0.91
CA ILE A 45 12.37 10.10 0.21
C ILE A 45 13.18 10.04 1.50
N ALA A 46 12.81 10.81 2.52
CA ALA A 46 13.53 10.82 3.78
C ALA A 46 13.61 9.43 4.39
N ARG A 47 14.76 9.09 4.97
CA ARG A 47 14.97 7.76 5.53
C ARG A 47 13.93 7.41 6.59
N SER A 48 13.50 8.38 7.38
CA SER A 48 12.48 8.13 8.41
C SER A 48 11.17 7.67 7.80
N ARG A 49 10.81 8.19 6.62
CA ARG A 49 9.61 7.75 5.93
C ARG A 49 9.78 6.33 5.38
N VAL A 50 10.95 6.05 4.83
CA VAL A 50 11.27 4.70 4.34
C VAL A 50 11.12 3.70 5.46
N GLN A 51 11.74 4.00 6.60
CA GLN A 51 11.71 3.11 7.75
C GLN A 51 10.30 2.96 8.33
N GLY A 52 9.52 4.03 8.30
CA GLY A 52 8.14 4.00 8.77
C GLY A 52 7.27 3.03 7.97
N TYR A 53 7.38 3.08 6.64
CA TYR A 53 6.63 2.16 5.79
C TYR A 53 7.05 0.72 6.04
N VAL A 54 8.35 0.48 6.10
CA VAL A 54 8.89 -0.85 6.31
C VAL A 54 8.46 -1.41 7.66
N GLN A 55 8.53 -0.58 8.69
CA GLN A 55 8.18 -1.02 10.03
C GLN A 55 6.73 -1.42 10.17
N ARG A 56 5.83 -0.69 9.53
CA ARG A 56 4.41 -1.03 9.57
C ARG A 56 4.15 -2.43 9.06
N VAL A 57 4.80 -2.80 7.97
CA VAL A 57 4.62 -4.13 7.40
C VAL A 57 5.31 -5.18 8.26
N ARG A 58 6.54 -4.89 8.69
CA ARG A 58 7.31 -5.84 9.47
C ARG A 58 6.64 -6.20 10.80
N GLU A 59 6.01 -5.21 11.42
CA GLU A 59 5.32 -5.45 12.68
C GLU A 59 4.13 -6.38 12.55
N LYS A 60 3.53 -6.42 11.37
CA LYS A 60 2.34 -7.25 11.17
C LYS A 60 2.67 -8.69 10.86
N VAL A 61 3.68 -8.94 10.05
CA VAL A 61 3.95 -10.31 9.57
C VAL A 61 5.42 -10.73 9.65
N GLY A 62 6.32 -9.83 10.02
CA GLY A 62 7.74 -10.14 10.00
C GLY A 62 8.30 -10.05 8.59
N SER A 63 9.62 -10.07 8.49
CA SER A 63 10.30 -9.81 7.20
C SER A 63 10.10 -10.90 6.18
N GLN A 64 10.12 -12.16 6.61
CA GLN A 64 10.00 -13.27 5.69
C GLN A 64 8.64 -13.34 5.02
N LYS A 65 7.58 -13.23 5.81
CA LYS A 65 6.24 -13.26 5.25
C LYS A 65 5.96 -12.01 4.43
N ALA A 66 6.50 -10.88 4.84
CA ALA A 66 6.36 -9.64 4.08
C ALA A 66 6.92 -9.80 2.69
N SER A 67 8.10 -10.39 2.57
CA SER A 67 8.74 -10.62 1.27
C SER A 67 7.84 -11.45 0.36
N ILE A 68 7.30 -12.53 0.89
CA ILE A 68 6.43 -13.42 0.12
C ILE A 68 5.15 -12.70 -0.31
N LEU A 69 4.53 -11.98 0.61
CA LEU A 69 3.30 -11.25 0.32
C LEU A 69 3.51 -10.19 -0.74
N LEU A 70 4.59 -9.43 -0.62
CA LEU A 70 4.88 -8.36 -1.57
C LEU A 70 5.11 -8.93 -2.97
N ARG A 71 5.81 -10.04 -3.08
CA ARG A 71 6.03 -10.67 -4.38
C ARG A 71 4.72 -11.07 -5.02
N GLN A 72 3.80 -11.61 -4.21
CA GLN A 72 2.53 -12.08 -4.72
C GLN A 72 1.60 -10.95 -5.10
N LEU A 73 1.61 -9.87 -4.33
CA LEU A 73 0.65 -8.78 -4.51
C LEU A 73 1.09 -7.70 -5.48
N MET A 74 2.40 -7.51 -5.66
CA MET A 74 2.89 -6.41 -6.51
C MET A 74 2.27 -6.39 -7.91
N PRO A 75 2.24 -7.52 -8.63
CA PRO A 75 1.65 -7.47 -9.97
C PRO A 75 0.18 -7.08 -9.96
N LYS A 76 -0.53 -7.47 -8.90
CA LYS A 76 -1.95 -7.18 -8.78
C LYS A 76 -2.19 -5.74 -8.39
N LEU A 77 -1.31 -5.18 -7.57
CA LEU A 77 -1.45 -3.79 -7.15
C LEU A 77 -1.28 -2.83 -8.32
N LYS A 78 -0.51 -3.21 -9.33
CA LYS A 78 -0.33 -2.36 -10.49
C LYS A 78 -1.64 -2.11 -11.22
N ALA A 79 -2.59 -3.00 -11.10
CA ALA A 79 -3.88 -2.86 -11.76
C ALA A 79 -4.87 -2.05 -10.94
N VAL A 80 -4.54 -1.71 -9.71
CA VAL A 80 -5.45 -0.95 -8.86
C VAL A 80 -5.36 0.53 -9.23
N ALA A 81 -6.47 1.11 -9.68
CA ALA A 81 -6.51 2.51 -10.07
C ALA A 81 -6.71 3.38 -8.84
N PRO A 82 -6.00 4.52 -8.73
CA PRO A 82 -6.21 5.43 -7.62
C PRO A 82 -7.63 5.97 -7.60
N ILE A 83 -8.16 6.27 -6.42
CA ILE A 83 -9.48 6.87 -6.29
C ILE A 83 -9.36 8.30 -5.77
N VAL A 84 -8.23 8.92 -6.00
CA VAL A 84 -8.00 10.31 -5.59
C VAL A 84 -7.40 11.10 -6.75
N ASN A 85 -7.63 12.41 -6.72
CA ASN A 85 -7.03 13.33 -7.68
C ASN A 85 -6.53 14.49 -6.82
N GLY A 86 -5.23 14.52 -6.56
CA GLY A 86 -4.68 15.45 -5.59
C GLY A 86 -5.25 15.13 -4.23
N ARG A 87 -5.90 16.10 -3.62
CA ARG A 87 -6.51 15.89 -2.30
C ARG A 87 -7.99 15.58 -2.36
N ARG A 88 -8.54 15.40 -3.56
CA ARG A 88 -9.98 15.12 -3.71
C ARG A 88 -10.21 13.62 -3.82
N CYS A 89 -11.14 13.11 -3.02
CA CYS A 89 -11.54 11.71 -3.08
C CYS A 89 -12.60 11.56 -4.16
N LEU A 90 -12.37 10.70 -5.12
CA LEU A 90 -13.28 10.53 -6.23
C LEU A 90 -14.51 9.68 -5.89
N LEU A 91 -14.49 8.98 -4.77
CA LEU A 91 -15.65 8.19 -4.35
C LEU A 91 -16.74 9.03 -3.71
N CYS A 92 -16.34 9.97 -2.86
CA CYS A 92 -17.30 10.83 -2.17
C CYS A 92 -17.21 12.29 -2.58
N ASN A 93 -16.27 12.60 -3.47
CA ASN A 93 -16.04 13.96 -3.99
C ASN A 93 -15.65 14.97 -2.91
N GLU A 94 -15.13 14.49 -1.80
CA GLU A 94 -14.71 15.34 -0.69
C GLU A 94 -13.28 15.83 -0.89
N LEU A 95 -13.01 17.08 -0.55
CA LEU A 95 -11.64 17.59 -0.56
C LEU A 95 -11.06 17.29 0.82
N VAL A 96 -10.11 16.38 0.88
CA VAL A 96 -9.57 15.87 2.15
C VAL A 96 -8.42 16.75 2.59
N VAL A 97 -8.65 17.63 3.55
CA VAL A 97 -7.62 18.57 4.00
C VAL A 97 -7.21 18.38 5.47
N ASN A 98 -8.03 17.67 6.24
CA ASN A 98 -7.77 17.53 7.68
C ASN A 98 -7.13 16.22 8.08
N MET A 99 -6.86 15.36 7.15
CA MET A 99 -6.27 14.05 7.47
C MET A 99 -5.56 13.51 6.24
N PRO A 100 -4.65 12.54 6.39
CA PRO A 100 -4.04 11.88 5.24
C PRO A 100 -5.10 11.17 4.41
N LEU A 101 -4.89 11.09 3.10
CA LEU A 101 -5.83 10.41 2.21
C LEU A 101 -6.00 8.94 2.58
N THR A 102 -4.93 8.27 3.01
CA THR A 102 -5.02 6.88 3.43
C THR A 102 -5.97 6.71 4.61
N VAL A 103 -5.93 7.64 5.56
CA VAL A 103 -6.81 7.59 6.72
C VAL A 103 -8.26 7.81 6.30
N HIS A 104 -8.48 8.77 5.40
CA HIS A 104 -9.82 9.04 4.87
C HIS A 104 -10.40 7.80 4.21
N ILE A 105 -9.61 7.14 3.37
CA ILE A 105 -10.05 5.94 2.67
C ILE A 105 -10.40 4.82 3.66
N ILE A 106 -9.53 4.61 4.65
CA ILE A 106 -9.77 3.56 5.64
C ILE A 106 -11.02 3.83 6.48
N LEU A 107 -11.22 5.08 6.88
CA LEU A 107 -12.34 5.41 7.74
C LEU A 107 -13.68 5.48 7.00
N PHE A 108 -13.69 6.00 5.80
CA PHE A 108 -14.94 6.27 5.09
C PHE A 108 -15.22 5.37 3.89
N HIS A 109 -14.23 4.64 3.42
CA HIS A 109 -14.38 3.79 2.23
C HIS A 109 -13.82 2.39 2.46
N LYS A 110 -13.95 1.90 3.68
CA LYS A 110 -13.46 0.58 4.04
C LYS A 110 -14.07 -0.51 3.16
N ASP A 111 -15.35 -0.39 2.85
CA ASP A 111 -16.03 -1.39 2.04
C ASP A 111 -15.43 -1.47 0.64
N TYR A 112 -15.03 -0.33 0.09
CA TYR A 112 -14.41 -0.32 -1.23
C TYR A 112 -13.04 -0.97 -1.18
N VAL A 113 -12.25 -0.67 -0.12
CA VAL A 113 -10.95 -1.30 0.08
C VAL A 113 -11.11 -2.81 0.17
N ASP A 114 -12.09 -3.26 0.95
CA ASP A 114 -12.33 -4.69 1.13
C ASP A 114 -12.78 -5.36 -0.17
N LYS A 115 -13.53 -4.66 -0.99
CA LYS A 115 -13.94 -5.17 -2.28
C LYS A 115 -12.74 -5.38 -3.20
N ILE A 116 -11.86 -4.38 -3.29
CA ILE A 116 -10.66 -4.48 -4.10
C ILE A 116 -9.75 -5.59 -3.57
N LEU A 117 -9.63 -5.68 -2.25
CA LEU A 117 -8.82 -6.71 -1.63
C LEU A 117 -9.34 -8.11 -1.98
N ARG A 118 -10.65 -8.31 -1.92
CA ARG A 118 -11.23 -9.60 -2.28
C ARG A 118 -10.96 -9.93 -3.74
N ASP A 119 -11.09 -8.95 -4.64
CA ASP A 119 -10.83 -9.16 -6.05
C ASP A 119 -9.39 -9.61 -6.28
N ILE A 120 -8.45 -9.02 -5.54
CA ILE A 120 -7.04 -9.38 -5.65
C ILE A 120 -6.79 -10.78 -5.09
N LEU A 121 -7.32 -11.06 -3.91
CA LEU A 121 -7.05 -12.33 -3.24
C LEU A 121 -7.76 -13.50 -3.88
N ASP A 122 -8.91 -13.25 -4.53
CA ASP A 122 -9.64 -14.30 -5.20
C ASP A 122 -9.07 -14.57 -6.57
N GLY A 123 -7.86 -14.15 -6.80
CA GLY A 123 -7.22 -14.46 -8.02
C GLY A 123 -7.73 -13.64 -9.14
N GLY A 124 -8.01 -12.42 -8.84
CA GLY A 124 -8.54 -11.54 -9.77
C GLY A 124 -8.42 -11.92 -11.17
N GLY A 125 -7.53 -12.73 -11.40
CA GLY A 125 -7.38 -13.16 -12.71
C GLY A 125 -8.37 -14.14 -13.14
N LYS A 126 -9.19 -14.61 -12.28
CA LYS A 126 -10.04 -15.52 -12.67
C LYS A 126 -10.93 -14.92 -13.68
N GLY A 127 -10.92 -13.86 -13.74
CA GLY A 127 -11.61 -13.09 -14.74
C GLY A 127 -12.20 -13.74 -15.71
#